data_5e11dce98602ba1a909666ae1757663a
#
_entry.id   5e11dce98602ba1a909666ae1757663a
#
_cell.length_a   1.000
_cell.length_b   1.000
_cell.length_c   1.000
_cell.angle_alpha   90.00
_cell.angle_beta   90.00
_cell.angle_gamma   90.00
#
_symmetry.space_group_name_H-M   'P 1'
#
loop_
_entity.id
_entity.type
_entity.pdbx_description
1 polymer ?
#
loop_
_entity_poly.entity_id
_entity_poly.type
_entity_poly.pdbx_seq_one_letter_code
_entity_poly.pdbx_strand_id
1 'polypeptide(L)'
;HAAVHFQKEGIVLRHLCDWACFLTRHWDEIDHALFRTAMEDYRMDRFADLMTAAAVEYLGAEVPGPECEAGMLGRFMEEVLTLSPMPDKPLPRLFRKLSGPYRNRWRLREVLRTPVWRYYYDTVRGQWNEKFTVFR
;
A
#
# COMPACT_ATOMS: atom_id res chain seq x y z
N HIS A 1 -5.67 6.18 0.86
CA HIS A 1 -5.10 6.23 2.23
C HIS A 1 -4.28 4.97 2.54
N ALA A 2 -4.85 3.77 2.44
CA ALA A 2 -4.16 2.50 2.71
C ALA A 2 -2.87 2.32 1.87
N ALA A 3 -2.89 2.66 0.58
CA ALA A 3 -1.71 2.56 -0.29
C ALA A 3 -0.55 3.47 0.16
N VAL A 4 -0.85 4.66 0.69
CA VAL A 4 0.17 5.56 1.24
C VAL A 4 0.78 4.98 2.51
N HIS A 5 -0.03 4.36 3.37
CA HIS A 5 0.46 3.65 4.55
C HIS A 5 1.31 2.45 4.15
N PHE A 6 0.83 1.63 3.20
CA PHE A 6 1.58 0.49 2.68
C PHE A 6 2.95 0.89 2.16
N GLN A 7 3.03 1.99 1.43
CA GLN A 7 4.28 2.50 0.89
C GLN A 7 5.30 2.87 1.96
N LYS A 8 4.85 3.51 3.05
CA LYS A 8 5.73 4.08 4.09
C LYS A 8 5.99 3.12 5.25
N GLU A 9 4.93 2.58 5.80
CA GLU A 9 4.95 1.89 7.10
C GLU A 9 4.48 0.43 6.99
N GLY A 10 3.79 0.09 5.91
CA GLY A 10 3.03 -1.14 5.76
C GLY A 10 1.57 -0.95 6.14
N ILE A 11 0.79 -2.00 5.96
CA ILE A 11 -0.59 -2.05 6.42
C ILE A 11 -0.70 -3.12 7.51
N VAL A 12 -1.66 -2.93 8.39
CA VAL A 12 -1.97 -3.89 9.44
C VAL A 12 -3.27 -4.61 9.10
N LEU A 13 -3.52 -5.73 9.75
CA LEU A 13 -4.70 -6.58 9.53
C LEU A 13 -6.02 -5.78 9.55
N ARG A 14 -6.12 -4.76 10.40
CA ARG A 14 -7.29 -3.88 10.46
C ARG A 14 -7.63 -3.26 9.10
N HIS A 15 -6.64 -2.76 8.35
CA HIS A 15 -6.90 -2.17 7.03
C HIS A 15 -7.45 -3.21 6.05
N LEU A 16 -6.98 -4.46 6.17
CA LEU A 16 -7.48 -5.55 5.36
C LEU A 16 -8.93 -5.93 5.75
N CYS A 17 -9.23 -5.96 7.05
CA CYS A 17 -10.59 -6.19 7.53
C CYS A 17 -11.56 -5.09 7.07
N ASP A 18 -11.15 -3.82 7.18
CA ASP A 18 -11.94 -2.68 6.71
C ASP A 18 -12.21 -2.78 5.20
N TRP A 19 -11.20 -3.21 4.42
CA TRP A 19 -11.34 -3.45 2.99
C TRP A 19 -12.29 -4.60 2.67
N ALA A 20 -12.16 -5.74 3.35
CA ALA A 20 -13.04 -6.89 3.20
C ALA A 20 -14.51 -6.54 3.51
N CYS A 21 -14.74 -5.82 4.60
CA CYS A 21 -16.07 -5.34 4.96
C CYS A 21 -16.66 -4.37 3.92
N PHE A 22 -15.83 -3.49 3.38
CA PHE A 22 -16.25 -2.56 2.34
C PHE A 22 -16.64 -3.33 1.06
N LEU A 23 -15.81 -4.25 0.59
CA LEU A 23 -16.09 -5.05 -0.59
C LEU A 23 -17.40 -5.85 -0.44
N THR A 24 -17.57 -6.56 0.69
CA THR A 24 -18.74 -7.39 0.93
C THR A 24 -20.04 -6.58 0.92
N ARG A 25 -20.00 -5.32 1.36
CA ARG A 25 -21.19 -4.46 1.44
C ARG A 25 -21.51 -3.71 0.16
N HIS A 26 -20.50 -3.31 -0.58
CA HIS A 26 -20.62 -2.31 -1.65
C HIS A 26 -20.15 -2.82 -3.01
N TRP A 27 -19.85 -4.12 -3.15
CA TRP A 27 -19.33 -4.67 -4.39
C TRP A 27 -20.18 -4.32 -5.61
N ASP A 28 -21.49 -4.50 -5.50
CA ASP A 28 -22.43 -4.26 -6.60
C ASP A 28 -22.68 -2.77 -6.88
N GLU A 29 -22.29 -1.88 -5.97
CA GLU A 29 -22.41 -0.43 -6.10
C GLU A 29 -21.18 0.21 -6.77
N ILE A 30 -20.07 -0.54 -6.88
CA ILE A 30 -18.81 -0.04 -7.43
C ILE A 30 -18.88 -0.04 -8.96
N ASP A 31 -18.58 1.08 -9.59
CA ASP A 31 -18.22 1.10 -11.01
C ASP A 31 -16.80 0.51 -11.16
N HIS A 32 -16.76 -0.81 -11.45
CA HIS A 32 -15.51 -1.56 -11.54
C HIS A 32 -14.61 -1.07 -12.67
N ALA A 33 -15.17 -0.58 -13.77
CA ALA A 33 -14.38 -0.05 -14.89
C ALA A 33 -13.70 1.25 -14.51
N LEU A 34 -14.44 2.17 -13.90
CA LEU A 34 -13.90 3.42 -13.39
C LEU A 34 -12.87 3.19 -12.27
N PHE A 35 -13.18 2.27 -11.34
CA PHE A 35 -12.26 1.90 -10.27
C PHE A 35 -10.94 1.35 -10.82
N ARG A 36 -11.00 0.43 -11.79
CA ARG A 36 -9.81 -0.16 -12.42
C ARG A 36 -8.96 0.92 -13.10
N THR A 37 -9.57 1.78 -13.91
CA THR A 37 -8.90 2.88 -14.58
C THR A 37 -8.20 3.81 -13.57
N ALA A 38 -8.90 4.19 -12.51
CA ALA A 38 -8.32 5.03 -11.46
C ALA A 38 -7.13 4.34 -10.76
N MET A 39 -7.23 3.04 -10.46
CA MET A 39 -6.12 2.31 -9.84
C MET A 39 -4.90 2.21 -10.75
N GLU A 40 -5.09 2.03 -12.05
CA GLU A 40 -4.02 2.01 -13.06
C GLU A 40 -3.35 3.39 -13.20
N ASP A 41 -4.12 4.47 -13.28
CA ASP A 41 -3.62 5.85 -13.37
C ASP A 41 -2.72 6.20 -12.17
N TYR A 42 -3.11 5.76 -10.97
CA TYR A 42 -2.33 5.96 -9.75
C TYR A 42 -1.28 4.87 -9.50
N ARG A 43 -1.14 3.88 -10.38
CA ARG A 43 -0.25 2.71 -10.23
C ARG A 43 -0.49 1.91 -8.95
N MET A 44 -1.74 1.84 -8.56
CA MET A 44 -2.20 1.12 -7.37
C MET A 44 -2.99 -0.15 -7.71
N ASP A 45 -3.09 -0.50 -8.99
CA ASP A 45 -3.79 -1.66 -9.51
C ASP A 45 -3.35 -2.95 -8.80
N ARG A 46 -2.06 -3.25 -8.78
CA ARG A 46 -1.54 -4.44 -8.09
C ARG A 46 -1.75 -4.42 -6.58
N PHE A 47 -1.69 -3.25 -5.97
CA PHE A 47 -1.99 -3.13 -4.55
C PHE A 47 -3.46 -3.42 -4.26
N ALA A 48 -4.38 -2.89 -5.08
CA ALA A 48 -5.81 -3.17 -4.96
C ALA A 48 -6.11 -4.66 -5.20
N ASP A 49 -5.46 -5.28 -6.19
CA ASP A 49 -5.57 -6.71 -6.46
C ASP A 49 -5.08 -7.55 -5.27
N LEU A 50 -3.93 -7.24 -4.67
CA LEU A 50 -3.41 -7.95 -3.50
C LEU A 50 -4.33 -7.81 -2.29
N MET A 51 -4.84 -6.60 -2.04
CA MET A 51 -5.80 -6.34 -0.96
C MET A 51 -7.08 -7.16 -1.15
N THR A 52 -7.60 -7.20 -2.39
CA THR A 52 -8.83 -7.93 -2.70
C THR A 52 -8.61 -9.44 -2.65
N ALA A 53 -7.53 -9.96 -3.24
CA ALA A 53 -7.20 -11.38 -3.16
C ALA A 53 -7.00 -11.84 -1.71
N ALA A 54 -6.31 -11.04 -0.89
CA ALA A 54 -6.12 -11.33 0.52
C ALA A 54 -7.45 -11.31 1.30
N ALA A 55 -8.35 -10.36 1.00
CA ALA A 55 -9.67 -10.30 1.61
C ALA A 55 -10.51 -11.54 1.28
N VAL A 56 -10.46 -12.02 0.03
CA VAL A 56 -11.17 -13.23 -0.40
C VAL A 56 -10.57 -14.48 0.22
N GLU A 57 -9.26 -14.68 0.10
CA GLU A 57 -8.61 -15.93 0.48
C GLU A 57 -8.48 -16.10 2.00
N TYR A 58 -8.18 -15.03 2.73
CA TYR A 58 -7.90 -15.12 4.17
C TYR A 58 -9.02 -14.63 5.07
N LEU A 59 -9.91 -13.77 4.57
CA LEU A 59 -11.02 -13.21 5.36
C LEU A 59 -12.40 -13.66 4.85
N GLY A 60 -12.46 -14.43 3.76
CA GLY A 60 -13.72 -14.96 3.23
C GLY A 60 -14.65 -13.90 2.64
N ALA A 61 -14.13 -12.82 2.07
CA ALA A 61 -14.96 -11.85 1.36
C ALA A 61 -15.63 -12.51 0.15
N GLU A 62 -16.95 -12.43 0.05
CA GLU A 62 -17.75 -13.07 -0.99
C GLU A 62 -17.84 -12.19 -2.25
N VAL A 63 -16.68 -11.94 -2.87
CA VAL A 63 -16.56 -11.16 -4.10
C VAL A 63 -15.60 -11.86 -5.08
N PRO A 64 -15.69 -11.61 -6.40
CA PRO A 64 -14.71 -12.13 -7.34
C PRO A 64 -13.31 -11.67 -7.00
N GLY A 65 -12.43 -12.62 -6.65
CA GLY A 65 -11.03 -12.35 -6.35
C GLY A 65 -10.19 -12.26 -7.63
N PRO A 66 -9.27 -11.29 -7.74
CA PRO A 66 -8.31 -11.25 -8.82
C PRO A 66 -7.29 -12.39 -8.67
N GLU A 67 -6.81 -12.90 -9.80
CA GLU A 67 -5.68 -13.84 -9.80
C GLU A 67 -4.40 -13.10 -9.37
N CYS A 68 -3.80 -13.56 -8.27
CA CYS A 68 -2.53 -13.06 -7.78
C CYS A 68 -1.50 -14.18 -7.71
N GLU A 69 -0.26 -13.85 -7.98
CA GLU A 69 0.85 -14.78 -7.79
C GLU A 69 0.94 -15.20 -6.31
N ALA A 70 0.84 -16.51 -6.05
CA ALA A 70 0.79 -17.06 -4.69
C ALA A 70 1.97 -16.61 -3.81
N GLY A 71 3.17 -16.52 -4.39
CA GLY A 71 4.35 -16.04 -3.67
C GLY A 71 4.25 -14.57 -3.24
N MET A 72 3.63 -13.73 -4.08
CA MET A 72 3.42 -12.31 -3.77
C MET A 72 2.33 -12.14 -2.71
N LEU A 73 1.24 -12.88 -2.81
CA LEU A 73 0.16 -12.85 -1.84
C LEU A 73 0.61 -13.34 -0.46
N GLY A 74 1.36 -14.45 -0.41
CA GLY A 74 1.93 -14.98 0.84
C GLY A 74 2.86 -13.96 1.51
N ARG A 75 3.76 -13.33 0.75
CA ARG A 75 4.64 -12.26 1.26
C ARG A 75 3.87 -11.04 1.77
N PHE A 76 2.81 -10.68 1.07
CA PHE A 76 1.94 -9.59 1.50
C PHE A 76 1.27 -9.91 2.84
N MET A 77 0.72 -11.12 2.99
CA MET A 77 0.09 -11.55 4.24
C MET A 77 1.08 -11.70 5.39
N GLU A 78 2.27 -12.24 5.14
CA GLU A 78 3.34 -12.28 6.13
C GLU A 78 3.64 -10.87 6.67
N GLU A 79 3.68 -9.88 5.80
CA GLU A 79 3.92 -8.50 6.18
C GLU A 79 2.75 -7.90 6.96
N VAL A 80 1.49 -8.18 6.56
CA VAL A 80 0.28 -7.72 7.26
C VAL A 80 0.22 -8.28 8.67
N LEU A 81 0.63 -9.53 8.86
CA LEU A 81 0.59 -10.23 10.14
C LEU A 81 1.83 -9.95 11.01
N THR A 82 2.96 -9.65 10.38
CA THR A 82 4.17 -9.28 11.09
C THR A 82 4.07 -7.83 11.50
N LEU A 83 3.71 -7.58 12.77
CA LEU A 83 3.87 -6.27 13.36
C LEU A 83 5.30 -5.83 13.11
N SER A 84 5.50 -4.84 12.23
CA SER A 84 6.83 -4.30 11.95
C SER A 84 7.48 -3.97 13.28
N PRO A 85 8.52 -4.68 13.73
CA PRO A 85 9.15 -4.38 14.99
C PRO A 85 9.64 -2.94 14.90
N MET A 86 9.04 -2.05 15.69
CA MET A 86 9.64 -0.75 15.91
C MET A 86 11.06 -1.02 16.39
N PRO A 87 12.09 -0.46 15.76
CA PRO A 87 13.45 -0.67 16.23
C PRO A 87 13.52 -0.20 17.69
N ASP A 88 14.00 -1.05 18.57
CA ASP A 88 14.12 -0.79 20.02
C ASP A 88 14.91 0.48 20.35
N LYS A 89 15.66 1.00 19.39
CA LYS A 89 16.34 2.29 19.46
C LYS A 89 15.81 3.24 18.40
N PRO A 90 15.40 4.45 18.78
CA PRO A 90 14.96 5.45 17.82
C PRO A 90 16.13 5.85 16.91
N LEU A 91 16.14 5.30 15.70
CA LEU A 91 17.07 5.77 14.67
C LEU A 91 16.83 7.27 14.41
N PRO A 92 17.88 8.04 14.15
CA PRO A 92 17.74 9.44 13.78
C PRO A 92 16.68 9.59 12.69
N ARG A 93 15.77 10.57 12.80
CA ARG A 93 14.63 10.77 11.89
C ARG A 93 15.05 10.76 10.41
N LEU A 94 16.22 11.31 10.11
CA LEU A 94 16.78 11.35 8.78
C LEU A 94 17.12 9.94 8.27
N PHE A 95 17.77 9.14 9.09
CA PHE A 95 18.17 7.78 8.71
C PHE A 95 16.96 6.86 8.49
N ARG A 96 15.92 7.02 9.30
CA ARG A 96 14.66 6.30 9.14
C ARG A 96 13.95 6.68 7.84
N LYS A 97 13.95 7.97 7.45
CA LYS A 97 13.39 8.44 6.18
C LYS A 97 14.14 7.92 4.97
N LEU A 98 15.45 7.79 5.06
CA LEU A 98 16.30 7.33 3.95
C LEU A 98 16.33 5.81 3.84
N SER A 99 16.34 5.07 4.94
CA SER A 99 16.45 3.60 4.93
C SER A 99 15.11 2.89 4.72
N GLY A 100 13.99 3.51 5.09
CA GLY A 100 12.65 2.92 4.98
C GLY A 100 12.31 2.44 3.57
N PRO A 101 12.39 3.29 2.53
CA PRO A 101 12.08 2.91 1.16
C PRO A 101 13.02 1.85 0.58
N TYR A 102 14.29 1.85 1.00
CA TYR A 102 15.26 0.85 0.57
C TYR A 102 14.98 -0.53 1.17
N ARG A 103 14.61 -0.56 2.46
CA ARG A 103 14.24 -1.79 3.16
C ARG A 103 12.95 -2.38 2.61
N ASN A 104 12.00 -1.54 2.24
CA ASN A 104 10.70 -1.93 1.72
C ASN A 104 10.62 -1.80 0.18
N ARG A 105 11.75 -1.92 -0.51
CA ARG A 105 11.86 -1.75 -1.97
C ARG A 105 10.93 -2.65 -2.78
N TRP A 106 10.58 -3.84 -2.28
CA TRP A 106 9.66 -4.74 -2.96
C TRP A 106 8.26 -4.13 -3.10
N ARG A 107 7.75 -3.44 -2.08
CA ARG A 107 6.47 -2.73 -2.14
C ARG A 107 6.47 -1.69 -3.27
N LEU A 108 7.57 -0.95 -3.38
CA LEU A 108 7.70 0.08 -4.40
C LEU A 108 7.87 -0.50 -5.80
N ARG A 109 8.70 -1.52 -5.96
CA ARG A 109 9.06 -2.05 -7.28
C ARG A 109 8.06 -3.07 -7.79
N GLU A 110 7.64 -4.01 -6.96
CA GLU A 110 6.81 -5.14 -7.36
C GLU A 110 5.32 -4.82 -7.27
N VAL A 111 4.90 -4.08 -6.26
CA VAL A 111 3.49 -3.74 -6.05
C VAL A 111 3.12 -2.41 -6.69
N LEU A 112 3.81 -1.32 -6.33
CA LEU A 112 3.47 0.02 -6.80
C LEU A 112 4.19 0.41 -8.11
N ARG A 113 4.99 -0.47 -8.69
CA ARG A 113 5.75 -0.23 -9.95
C ARG A 113 6.46 1.11 -9.98
N THR A 114 6.88 1.59 -8.81
CA THR A 114 7.52 2.90 -8.65
C THR A 114 9.00 2.71 -8.34
N PRO A 115 9.91 3.25 -9.16
CA PRO A 115 11.32 3.17 -8.85
C PRO A 115 11.64 3.96 -7.57
N VAL A 116 12.54 3.40 -6.76
CA VAL A 116 12.90 3.95 -5.43
C VAL A 116 13.35 5.40 -5.50
N TRP A 117 14.11 5.78 -6.55
CA TRP A 117 14.56 7.18 -6.74
C TRP A 117 13.39 8.15 -6.93
N ARG A 118 12.30 7.72 -7.63
CA ARG A 118 11.11 8.54 -7.83
C ARG A 118 10.38 8.79 -6.52
N TYR A 119 10.30 7.78 -5.66
CA TYR A 119 9.76 7.94 -4.32
C TYR A 119 10.50 9.03 -3.53
N TYR A 120 11.84 9.01 -3.57
CA TYR A 120 12.64 10.05 -2.91
C TYR A 120 12.41 11.43 -3.53
N TYR A 121 12.39 11.50 -4.86
CA TYR A 121 12.12 12.75 -5.58
C TYR A 121 10.78 13.36 -5.18
N ASP A 122 9.70 12.56 -5.20
CA ASP A 122 8.35 13.01 -4.85
C ASP A 122 8.25 13.40 -3.37
N THR A 123 8.95 12.68 -2.49
CA THR A 123 9.01 12.99 -1.05
C THR A 123 9.72 14.33 -0.80
N VAL A 124 10.83 14.58 -1.48
CA VAL A 124 11.56 15.86 -1.37
C VAL A 124 10.73 16.99 -1.96
N ARG A 125 10.15 16.78 -3.15
CA ARG A 125 9.33 17.79 -3.83
C ARG A 125 8.06 18.13 -3.01
N GLY A 126 7.40 17.13 -2.43
CA GLY A 126 6.25 17.34 -1.55
C GLY A 126 6.61 18.18 -0.32
N GLN A 127 7.73 17.88 0.34
CA GLN A 127 8.21 18.66 1.48
C GLN A 127 8.59 20.10 1.11
N TRP A 128 9.10 20.33 -0.10
CA TRP A 128 9.34 21.70 -0.60
C TRP A 128 8.04 22.45 -0.80
N ASN A 129 7.06 21.85 -1.45
CA ASN A 129 5.76 22.48 -1.69
C ASN A 129 5.03 22.81 -0.37
N GLU A 130 5.03 21.92 0.62
CA GLU A 130 4.43 22.17 1.93
C GLU A 130 5.09 23.34 2.66
N LYS A 131 6.43 23.45 2.58
CA LYS A 131 7.15 24.58 3.23
C LYS A 131 6.92 25.92 2.55
N PHE A 132 6.65 25.96 1.25
CA PHE A 132 6.42 27.19 0.52
C PHE A 132 4.94 27.63 0.48
N THR A 133 3.99 26.72 0.76
CA THR A 133 2.56 27.06 0.86
C THR A 133 2.20 27.72 2.21
N VAL A 134 3.02 27.59 3.23
CA VAL A 134 2.81 28.19 4.57
C VAL A 134 3.21 29.68 4.61
N PHE A 135 3.87 30.19 3.56
CA PHE A 135 4.32 31.58 3.44
C PHE A 135 3.56 32.42 2.38
N ARG A 136 2.33 32.01 2.04
CA ARG A 136 1.42 32.85 1.24
C ARG A 136 0.18 33.25 2.04
#